data_5d0c4652e4dd3a1871f3427fd6b07be4
#
_entry.id   5d0c4652e4dd3a1871f3427fd6b07be4
#
_cell.length_a   1.000
_cell.length_b   1.000
_cell.length_c   1.000
_cell.angle_alpha   90.00
_cell.angle_beta   90.00
_cell.angle_gamma   90.00
#
_symmetry.space_group_name_H-M   'P 1'
#
loop_
_entity.id
_entity.type
_entity.pdbx_description
1 polymer ?
#
loop_
_entity_poly.entity_id
_entity_poly.type
_entity_poly.pdbx_seq_one_letter_code
_entity_poly.pdbx_strand_id
1 'polypeptide(L)'
;MLAALDGGDVALVSDAGTPTLSDPGQALVTAAWAAGHTVVPIPGPSSVTAALSIAGYGGPGFTFLGYLPRKSGDMHRLLEALRTDPRPAVAFESPFRIHKSLALIAESLPERSITLTRELTKLHEEVLRGTASEVLAALGDRARGEFTLVISGQDRSAGA
;
A
#
# COMPACT_ATOMS: atom_id res chain seq x y z
N MET A 1 0.01 25.54 -14.65
CA MET A 1 -0.28 25.37 -13.22
C MET A 1 0.63 26.25 -12.33
N LEU A 2 1.95 26.33 -12.55
CA LEU A 2 2.79 27.23 -11.74
C LEU A 2 2.34 28.70 -11.82
N ALA A 3 1.99 29.20 -13.00
CA ALA A 3 1.47 30.57 -13.16
C ALA A 3 0.18 30.86 -12.35
N ALA A 4 -0.55 29.85 -11.92
CA ALA A 4 -1.70 30.04 -11.05
C ALA A 4 -1.29 30.36 -9.60
N LEU A 5 -0.11 29.90 -9.17
CA LEU A 5 0.42 30.20 -7.83
C LEU A 5 0.85 31.68 -7.69
N ASP A 6 1.17 32.33 -8.79
CA ASP A 6 1.50 33.78 -8.78
C ASP A 6 0.24 34.63 -8.54
N GLY A 7 -0.95 34.08 -8.78
CA GLY A 7 -2.24 34.76 -8.63
C GLY A 7 -2.99 34.41 -7.35
N GLY A 8 -2.55 33.42 -6.59
CA GLY A 8 -3.21 33.01 -5.35
C GLY A 8 -2.96 31.54 -4.97
N ASP A 9 -3.66 31.06 -3.95
CA ASP A 9 -3.52 29.70 -3.44
C ASP A 9 -4.06 28.65 -4.43
N VAL A 10 -3.36 27.53 -4.54
CA VAL A 10 -3.76 26.39 -5.39
C VAL A 10 -3.88 25.16 -4.51
N ALA A 11 -5.02 24.46 -4.59
CA ALA A 11 -5.22 23.17 -3.92
C ALA A 11 -4.92 22.02 -4.89
N LEU A 12 -4.02 21.12 -4.48
CA LEU A 12 -3.81 19.83 -5.14
C LEU A 12 -4.69 18.79 -4.45
N VAL A 13 -5.58 18.16 -5.21
CA VAL A 13 -6.50 17.13 -4.72
C VAL A 13 -6.36 15.85 -5.52
N SER A 14 -6.72 14.72 -4.91
CA SER A 14 -6.80 13.40 -5.54
C SER A 14 -8.19 12.79 -5.32
N ASP A 15 -8.53 11.76 -6.07
CA ASP A 15 -9.83 11.09 -5.98
C ASP A 15 -10.04 10.41 -4.62
N ALA A 16 -8.96 9.90 -4.02
CA ALA A 16 -8.98 9.29 -2.70
C ALA A 16 -7.63 9.45 -1.98
N GLY A 17 -7.67 9.61 -0.67
CA GLY A 17 -6.48 9.69 0.17
C GLY A 17 -5.67 10.98 -0.01
N THR A 18 -4.38 10.89 0.28
CA THR A 18 -3.44 12.01 0.20
C THR A 18 -2.79 12.06 -1.18
N PRO A 19 -2.80 13.20 -1.89
CA PRO A 19 -2.18 13.34 -3.20
C PRO A 19 -0.70 12.95 -3.22
N THR A 20 -0.19 12.63 -4.40
CA THR A 20 1.20 12.28 -4.74
C THR A 20 1.67 10.88 -4.32
N LEU A 21 1.06 10.26 -3.32
CA LEU A 21 1.45 8.91 -2.88
C LEU A 21 0.77 7.85 -3.75
N SER A 22 1.45 7.38 -4.78
CA SER A 22 0.90 6.56 -5.88
C SER A 22 -0.18 7.27 -6.72
N ASP A 23 -0.22 8.58 -6.63
CA ASP A 23 -1.13 9.50 -7.31
C ASP A 23 -0.33 10.57 -8.07
N PRO A 24 -0.92 11.23 -9.08
CA PRO A 24 -0.28 12.33 -9.77
C PRO A 24 -0.08 13.54 -8.83
N GLY A 25 0.86 14.44 -9.20
CA GLY A 25 1.07 15.71 -8.50
C GLY A 25 2.50 15.95 -8.04
N GLN A 26 3.34 14.91 -7.94
CA GLN A 26 4.73 15.05 -7.47
C GLN A 26 5.51 16.11 -8.26
N ALA A 27 5.36 16.15 -9.60
CA ALA A 27 6.04 17.14 -10.43
C ALA A 27 5.61 18.57 -10.11
N LEU A 28 4.32 18.80 -9.80
CA LEU A 28 3.80 20.10 -9.40
C LEU A 28 4.38 20.52 -8.05
N VAL A 29 4.39 19.63 -7.07
CA VAL A 29 4.97 19.90 -5.74
C VAL A 29 6.45 20.23 -5.85
N THR A 30 7.22 19.45 -6.63
CA THR A 30 8.65 19.70 -6.87
C THR A 30 8.88 21.07 -7.53
N ALA A 31 8.07 21.40 -8.52
CA ALA A 31 8.20 22.67 -9.25
C ALA A 31 7.78 23.87 -8.38
N ALA A 32 6.78 23.73 -7.53
CA ALA A 32 6.36 24.77 -6.58
C ALA A 32 7.50 25.09 -5.59
N TRP A 33 8.13 24.08 -5.02
CA TRP A 33 9.29 24.24 -4.14
C TRP A 33 10.46 24.93 -4.88
N ALA A 34 10.75 24.49 -6.10
CA ALA A 34 11.83 25.09 -6.91
C ALA A 34 11.58 26.56 -7.27
N ALA A 35 10.32 26.96 -7.38
CA ALA A 35 9.89 28.33 -7.63
C ALA A 35 9.77 29.19 -6.36
N GLY A 36 10.04 28.64 -5.18
CA GLY A 36 9.98 29.35 -3.89
C GLY A 36 8.60 29.52 -3.31
N HIS A 37 7.58 28.81 -3.83
CA HIS A 37 6.25 28.82 -3.24
C HIS A 37 6.18 27.95 -1.97
N THR A 38 5.37 28.35 -1.01
CA THR A 38 5.09 27.56 0.18
C THR A 38 4.16 26.40 -0.17
N VAL A 39 4.55 25.18 0.23
CA VAL A 39 3.69 23.99 0.10
C VAL A 39 3.24 23.58 1.49
N VAL A 40 1.93 23.55 1.71
CA VAL A 40 1.31 23.24 3.00
C VAL A 40 0.62 21.88 2.91
N PRO A 41 0.99 20.90 3.77
CA PRO A 41 0.29 19.63 3.85
C PRO A 41 -1.04 19.80 4.57
N ILE A 42 -2.11 19.26 3.98
CA ILE A 42 -3.41 19.15 4.66
C ILE A 42 -3.54 17.69 5.16
N PRO A 43 -3.53 17.44 6.47
CA PRO A 43 -3.71 16.10 7.00
C PRO A 43 -5.04 15.49 6.56
N GLY A 44 -4.99 14.26 6.08
CA GLY A 44 -6.16 13.57 5.56
C GLY A 44 -6.04 12.05 5.67
N PRO A 45 -7.04 11.30 5.18
CA PRO A 45 -7.04 9.85 5.22
C PRO A 45 -5.91 9.26 4.36
N SER A 46 -5.41 8.11 4.81
CA SER A 46 -4.44 7.31 4.06
C SER A 46 -4.74 5.82 4.26
N SER A 47 -5.01 5.11 3.17
CA SER A 47 -5.26 3.66 3.22
C SER A 47 -4.03 2.89 3.70
N VAL A 48 -2.82 3.41 3.50
CA VAL A 48 -1.57 2.83 4.00
C VAL A 48 -1.57 2.75 5.53
N THR A 49 -1.77 3.88 6.19
CA THR A 49 -1.79 3.94 7.67
C THR A 49 -3.05 3.32 8.25
N ALA A 50 -4.20 3.44 7.58
CA ALA A 50 -5.44 2.81 8.01
C ALA A 50 -5.32 1.27 8.00
N ALA A 51 -4.84 0.68 6.89
CA ALA A 51 -4.64 -0.77 6.81
C ALA A 51 -3.60 -1.25 7.84
N LEU A 52 -2.50 -0.51 8.03
CA LEU A 52 -1.47 -0.87 8.99
C LEU A 52 -1.98 -0.84 10.43
N SER A 53 -2.81 0.16 10.79
CA SER A 53 -3.34 0.30 12.17
C SER A 53 -4.21 -0.88 12.60
N ILE A 54 -4.91 -1.53 11.66
CA ILE A 54 -5.77 -2.68 11.94
C ILE A 54 -5.08 -4.03 11.68
N ALA A 55 -3.92 -4.03 11.03
CA ALA A 55 -3.17 -5.25 10.76
C ALA A 55 -2.62 -5.90 12.04
N GLY A 56 -2.29 -5.10 13.06
CA GLY A 56 -1.77 -5.60 14.33
C GLY A 56 -0.33 -6.11 14.23
N TYR A 57 0.41 -5.74 13.19
CA TYR A 57 1.82 -6.10 13.03
C TYR A 57 2.68 -4.98 13.61
N GLY A 58 3.22 -5.21 14.81
CA GLY A 58 4.08 -4.26 15.50
C GLY A 58 5.48 -4.13 14.88
N GLY A 59 6.22 -3.09 15.28
CA GLY A 59 7.62 -2.92 14.88
C GLY A 59 8.04 -1.44 14.87
N PRO A 60 9.34 -1.18 14.70
CA PRO A 60 9.89 0.18 14.73
C PRO A 60 9.57 1.00 13.46
N GLY A 61 8.83 0.43 12.51
CA GLY A 61 8.46 1.07 11.25
C GLY A 61 7.85 0.08 10.28
N PHE A 62 7.59 0.52 9.08
CA PHE A 62 7.07 -0.30 7.98
C PHE A 62 7.70 0.13 6.65
N THR A 63 7.59 -0.74 5.65
CA THR A 63 8.01 -0.43 4.28
C THR A 63 6.78 -0.25 3.40
N PHE A 64 6.63 0.91 2.76
CA PHE A 64 5.61 1.11 1.74
C PHE A 64 6.19 0.80 0.35
N LEU A 65 5.54 -0.10 -0.37
CA LEU A 65 6.01 -0.65 -1.64
C LEU A 65 5.35 0.02 -2.87
N GLY A 66 4.33 0.86 -2.66
CA GLY A 66 3.47 1.28 -3.75
C GLY A 66 2.68 0.10 -4.32
N TYR A 67 2.44 0.09 -5.64
CA TYR A 67 1.85 -1.08 -6.31
C TYR A 67 2.87 -2.21 -6.45
N LEU A 68 2.42 -3.45 -6.21
CA LEU A 68 3.25 -4.62 -6.42
C LEU A 68 3.77 -4.71 -7.87
N PRO A 69 5.01 -5.22 -8.09
CA PRO A 69 5.59 -5.33 -9.41
C PRO A 69 4.73 -6.14 -10.38
N ARG A 70 4.69 -5.71 -11.64
CA ARG A 70 3.94 -6.42 -12.70
C ARG A 70 4.73 -7.58 -13.29
N LYS A 71 6.06 -7.42 -13.38
CA LYS A 71 6.96 -8.44 -13.96
C LYS A 71 7.24 -9.51 -12.92
N SER A 72 7.13 -10.78 -13.30
CA SER A 72 7.33 -11.92 -12.40
C SER A 72 8.70 -11.89 -11.73
N GLY A 73 9.77 -11.61 -12.47
CA GLY A 73 11.14 -11.55 -11.90
C GLY A 73 11.31 -10.43 -10.86
N ASP A 74 10.66 -9.27 -11.04
CA ASP A 74 10.70 -8.19 -10.07
C ASP A 74 9.88 -8.54 -8.82
N MET A 75 8.75 -9.22 -9.00
CA MET A 75 7.92 -9.70 -7.91
C MET A 75 8.68 -10.74 -7.06
N HIS A 76 9.33 -11.71 -7.69
CA HIS A 76 10.16 -12.70 -6.97
C HIS A 76 11.29 -12.03 -6.19
N ARG A 77 12.02 -11.07 -6.78
CA ARG A 77 13.07 -10.32 -6.06
C ARG A 77 12.52 -9.56 -4.86
N LEU A 78 11.35 -8.94 -5.00
CA LEU A 78 10.68 -8.25 -3.89
C LEU A 78 10.32 -9.23 -2.77
N LEU A 79 9.68 -10.35 -3.09
CA LEU A 79 9.26 -11.34 -2.10
C LEU A 79 10.46 -11.98 -1.39
N GLU A 80 11.55 -12.21 -2.11
CA GLU A 80 12.80 -12.69 -1.51
C GLU A 80 13.40 -11.67 -0.54
N ALA A 81 13.41 -10.38 -0.89
CA ALA A 81 13.86 -9.32 0.01
C ALA A 81 12.97 -9.21 1.27
N LEU A 82 11.67 -9.43 1.14
CA LEU A 82 10.74 -9.42 2.28
C LEU A 82 10.92 -10.63 3.20
N ARG A 83 11.51 -11.73 2.73
CA ARG A 83 11.68 -12.95 3.51
C ARG A 83 12.45 -12.72 4.82
N THR A 84 13.39 -11.80 4.81
CA THR A 84 14.23 -11.48 5.98
C THR A 84 13.97 -10.10 6.59
N ASP A 85 13.06 -9.29 5.99
CA ASP A 85 12.73 -7.98 6.53
C ASP A 85 11.84 -8.13 7.77
N PRO A 86 12.28 -7.63 8.93
CA PRO A 86 11.47 -7.68 10.16
C PRO A 86 10.33 -6.65 10.17
N ARG A 87 10.31 -5.72 9.22
CA ARG A 87 9.28 -4.69 9.14
C ARG A 87 8.09 -5.20 8.36
N PRO A 88 6.85 -4.87 8.75
CA PRO A 88 5.70 -5.09 7.90
C PRO A 88 5.82 -4.28 6.61
N ALA A 89 5.34 -4.86 5.51
CA ALA A 89 5.29 -4.21 4.22
C ALA A 89 3.86 -3.90 3.83
N VAL A 90 3.61 -2.68 3.33
CA VAL A 90 2.31 -2.25 2.84
C VAL A 90 2.38 -2.03 1.35
N ALA A 91 1.42 -2.59 0.61
CA ALA A 91 1.36 -2.48 -0.84
C ALA A 91 -0.06 -2.20 -1.32
N PHE A 92 -0.18 -1.53 -2.46
CA PHE A 92 -1.40 -1.47 -3.25
C PHE A 92 -1.43 -2.58 -4.28
N GLU A 93 -2.64 -3.04 -4.60
CA GLU A 93 -2.80 -3.99 -5.69
C GLU A 93 -4.09 -3.73 -6.47
N SER A 94 -4.04 -4.03 -7.76
CA SER A 94 -5.19 -3.86 -8.64
C SER A 94 -6.14 -5.06 -8.54
N PRO A 95 -7.46 -4.87 -8.74
CA PRO A 95 -8.43 -5.96 -8.75
C PRO A 95 -8.13 -7.04 -9.78
N PHE A 96 -7.50 -6.66 -10.89
CA PHE A 96 -7.13 -7.61 -11.96
C PHE A 96 -5.95 -8.53 -11.62
N ARG A 97 -5.19 -8.20 -10.56
CA ARG A 97 -3.95 -8.90 -10.22
C ARG A 97 -3.95 -9.50 -8.82
N ILE A 98 -4.90 -9.10 -7.96
CA ILE A 98 -4.89 -9.48 -6.54
C ILE A 98 -4.79 -10.99 -6.32
N HIS A 99 -5.54 -11.80 -7.07
CA HIS A 99 -5.48 -13.26 -6.97
C HIS A 99 -4.09 -13.81 -7.30
N LYS A 100 -3.53 -13.36 -8.43
CA LYS A 100 -2.19 -13.77 -8.85
C LYS A 100 -1.13 -13.32 -7.84
N SER A 101 -1.24 -12.12 -7.32
CA SER A 101 -0.30 -11.58 -6.34
C SER A 101 -0.37 -12.36 -5.03
N LEU A 102 -1.56 -12.67 -4.51
CA LEU A 102 -1.74 -13.50 -3.32
C LEU A 102 -1.20 -14.93 -3.52
N ALA A 103 -1.41 -15.54 -4.69
CA ALA A 103 -0.86 -16.86 -5.00
C ALA A 103 0.69 -16.87 -4.98
N LEU A 104 1.34 -15.84 -5.57
CA LEU A 104 2.79 -15.71 -5.54
C LEU A 104 3.33 -15.45 -4.12
N ILE A 105 2.60 -14.69 -3.32
CA ILE A 105 2.94 -14.46 -1.90
C ILE A 105 2.82 -15.77 -1.11
N ALA A 106 1.74 -16.54 -1.33
CA ALA A 106 1.54 -17.83 -0.67
C ALA A 106 2.67 -18.82 -0.98
N GLU A 107 3.13 -18.84 -2.23
CA GLU A 107 4.27 -19.68 -2.65
C GLU A 107 5.60 -19.25 -2.01
N SER A 108 5.85 -17.94 -1.99
CA SER A 108 7.16 -17.39 -1.58
C SER A 108 7.27 -17.16 -0.07
N LEU A 109 6.16 -16.84 0.59
CA LEU A 109 6.08 -16.47 2.01
C LEU A 109 4.92 -17.20 2.70
N PRO A 110 4.88 -18.54 2.72
CA PRO A 110 3.71 -19.33 3.14
C PRO A 110 3.28 -19.07 4.60
N GLU A 111 4.24 -18.79 5.48
CA GLU A 111 4.00 -18.61 6.91
C GLU A 111 3.70 -17.14 7.30
N ARG A 112 3.76 -16.21 6.34
CA ARG A 112 3.55 -14.81 6.65
C ARG A 112 2.07 -14.49 6.83
N SER A 113 1.77 -13.79 7.89
CA SER A 113 0.43 -13.24 8.10
C SER A 113 0.19 -12.07 7.15
N ILE A 114 -0.99 -12.08 6.55
CA ILE A 114 -1.46 -11.07 5.61
C ILE A 114 -2.71 -10.41 6.18
N THR A 115 -2.81 -9.11 6.04
CA THR A 115 -4.07 -8.38 6.17
C THR A 115 -4.36 -7.74 4.82
N LEU A 116 -5.42 -8.19 4.17
CA LEU A 116 -5.95 -7.60 2.95
C LEU A 116 -7.15 -6.74 3.30
N THR A 117 -7.08 -5.46 2.95
CA THR A 117 -8.22 -4.55 3.05
C THR A 117 -8.73 -4.24 1.66
N ARG A 118 -10.04 -4.19 1.52
CA ARG A 118 -10.74 -3.87 0.28
C ARG A 118 -11.76 -2.77 0.54
N GLU A 119 -11.80 -1.77 -0.32
CA GLU A 119 -12.80 -0.68 -0.28
C GLU A 119 -12.87 0.03 1.09
N LEU A 120 -11.72 0.27 1.74
CA LEU A 120 -11.64 0.95 3.03
C LEU A 120 -12.46 2.23 3.03
N THR A 121 -13.27 2.41 4.08
CA THR A 121 -14.17 3.54 4.31
C THR A 121 -15.36 3.64 3.34
N LYS A 122 -15.54 2.68 2.45
CA LYS A 122 -16.65 2.64 1.48
C LYS A 122 -17.72 1.61 1.90
N LEU A 123 -18.85 1.60 1.20
CA LEU A 123 -20.00 0.74 1.49
C LEU A 123 -19.65 -0.76 1.53
N HIS A 124 -18.68 -1.18 0.72
CA HIS A 124 -18.25 -2.58 0.61
C HIS A 124 -16.89 -2.84 1.26
N GLU A 125 -16.61 -2.11 2.35
CA GLU A 125 -15.39 -2.34 3.13
C GLU A 125 -15.30 -3.80 3.60
N GLU A 126 -14.14 -4.38 3.41
CA GLU A 126 -13.85 -5.74 3.83
C GLU A 126 -12.40 -5.85 4.32
N VAL A 127 -12.20 -6.62 5.38
CA VAL A 127 -10.88 -6.93 5.93
C VAL A 127 -10.74 -8.43 6.05
N LEU A 128 -9.74 -9.01 5.38
CA LEU A 128 -9.40 -10.43 5.43
C LEU A 128 -8.01 -10.59 6.07
N ARG A 129 -7.88 -11.57 6.98
CA ARG A 129 -6.63 -11.85 7.70
C ARG A 129 -6.33 -13.34 7.71
N GLY A 130 -5.05 -13.68 7.65
CA GLY A 130 -4.55 -15.07 7.67
C GLY A 130 -3.25 -15.17 6.91
N THR A 131 -2.83 -16.37 6.53
CA THR A 131 -1.81 -16.60 5.52
C THR A 131 -2.31 -16.14 4.15
N ALA A 132 -1.40 -15.96 3.20
CA ALA A 132 -1.81 -15.56 1.84
C ALA A 132 -2.76 -16.58 1.19
N SER A 133 -2.59 -17.87 1.48
CA SER A 133 -3.49 -18.93 1.01
C SER A 133 -4.88 -18.82 1.61
N GLU A 134 -4.99 -18.56 2.91
CA GLU A 134 -6.27 -18.40 3.60
C GLU A 134 -7.00 -17.13 3.12
N VAL A 135 -6.26 -16.03 2.97
CA VAL A 135 -6.81 -14.76 2.45
C VAL A 135 -7.29 -14.93 1.00
N LEU A 136 -6.53 -15.65 0.17
CA LEU A 136 -6.92 -15.95 -1.21
C LEU A 136 -8.21 -16.79 -1.26
N ALA A 137 -8.31 -17.82 -0.43
CA ALA A 137 -9.51 -18.65 -0.33
C ALA A 137 -10.72 -17.84 0.18
N ALA A 138 -10.52 -17.04 1.23
CA ALA A 138 -11.57 -16.17 1.78
C ALA A 138 -12.03 -15.09 0.81
N LEU A 139 -11.13 -14.54 0.00
CA LEU A 139 -11.46 -13.55 -1.03
C LEU A 139 -12.40 -14.14 -2.11
N GLY A 140 -12.22 -15.42 -2.48
CA GLY A 140 -13.00 -16.05 -3.53
C GLY A 140 -12.94 -15.23 -4.83
N ASP A 141 -14.08 -15.06 -5.49
CA ASP A 141 -14.17 -14.32 -6.76
C ASP A 141 -14.34 -12.78 -6.58
N ARG A 142 -14.25 -12.27 -5.36
CA ARG A 142 -14.47 -10.85 -5.05
C ARG A 142 -13.30 -9.95 -5.41
N ALA A 143 -12.93 -9.90 -6.66
CA ALA A 143 -11.83 -9.08 -7.18
C ALA A 143 -12.32 -7.72 -7.73
N ARG A 144 -13.07 -6.97 -6.93
CA ARG A 144 -13.52 -5.60 -7.30
C ARG A 144 -13.14 -4.61 -6.23
N GLY A 145 -12.84 -3.37 -6.65
CA GLY A 145 -12.52 -2.27 -5.75
C GLY A 145 -11.02 -2.04 -5.56
N GLU A 146 -10.68 -1.25 -4.57
CA GLU A 146 -9.31 -0.88 -4.22
C GLU A 146 -8.78 -1.78 -3.11
N PHE A 147 -7.56 -2.25 -3.28
CA PHE A 147 -6.91 -3.16 -2.34
C PHE A 147 -5.67 -2.53 -1.72
N THR A 148 -5.59 -2.63 -0.39
CA THR A 148 -4.36 -2.39 0.36
C THR A 148 -3.99 -3.67 1.11
N LEU A 149 -2.77 -4.13 0.88
CA LEU A 149 -2.22 -5.36 1.43
C LEU A 149 -1.16 -5.02 2.48
N VAL A 150 -1.24 -5.63 3.65
CA VAL A 150 -0.19 -5.58 4.67
C VAL A 150 0.37 -6.99 4.85
N ILE A 151 1.67 -7.14 4.62
CA ILE A 151 2.42 -8.38 4.85
C ILE A 151 3.18 -8.21 6.16
N SER A 152 3.02 -9.13 7.12
CA SER A 152 3.75 -9.06 8.38
C SER A 152 5.27 -9.08 8.17
N GLY A 153 6.03 -8.47 9.04
CA GLY A 153 7.48 -8.63 9.09
C GLY A 153 7.91 -10.06 9.45
N GLN A 154 9.18 -10.39 9.29
CA GLN A 154 9.71 -11.65 9.80
C GLN A 154 9.61 -11.65 11.33
N ASP A 155 9.00 -12.69 11.88
CA ASP A 155 8.96 -12.88 13.31
C ASP A 155 10.35 -13.29 13.82
N ARG A 156 10.97 -12.46 14.67
CA ARG A 156 12.28 -12.75 15.27
C ARG A 156 12.20 -13.73 16.43
N SER A 157 11.00 -14.02 16.94
CA SER A 157 10.80 -14.91 18.08
C SER A 157 10.84 -16.40 17.73
N ALA A 158 10.81 -16.76 16.46
CA ALA A 158 10.84 -18.16 16.00
C ALA A 158 12.25 -18.76 15.92
N GLY A 159 13.29 -18.07 16.36
CA GLY A 159 14.70 -18.48 16.27
C GLY A 159 15.52 -18.29 17.55
N ALA A 160 14.87 -18.21 18.72
CA ALA A 160 15.56 -18.13 20.03
C ALA A 160 15.24 -19.36 20.87
#